data_1804cf4025a935ba7f8e777469c031b0
#
_entry.id   1804cf4025a935ba7f8e777469c031b0
#
_cell.length_a   1.000
_cell.length_b   1.000
_cell.length_c   1.000
_cell.angle_alpha   90.00
_cell.angle_beta   90.00
_cell.angle_gamma   90.00
#
_symmetry.space_group_name_H-M   'P 1'
#
loop_
_entity.id
_entity.type
_entity.pdbx_description
1 polymer ?
#
loop_
_entity_poly.entity_id
_entity_poly.type
_entity_poly.pdbx_seq_one_letter_code
_entity_poly.pdbx_strand_id
1 'polypeptide(L)'
;MSRATAWQLGGAGVLVALTAALYLPFLGNPLVFDDRIFFSGRLFSYYATHPLGLDLRLPAYFSLTFTEVLWGGVQAQRVVSLILHVGTALALYRLLSDLQGAALPRQSREDATLRATLGAAAFALHPVAVYGAAYLVQRSIVLATLFSVLSAILFLRGLRRGSHADALSAALLYSLAVLSKEHAILLPAAVLPAAMLGAVDTRFALRHGTIYLAACTPAAIFVVLRSTGVIGEAYEEAFSAIAAQLEEASGVDVAGRPLLMSVVTQAGLFFKYLALWLWPDPGGMSIDLRVDFLASWSPAWIAAKALAFLGCAALGAVLLARRGAAALAGCGLLYAWVMFLVEFSAARFQEPFVLYRSYLWAPGIACVVVSALTLASRRGVIAAGLVAGLLLAYAAHDRLKTFSSPLLLWEDAAAKLPETPVPLGWRTLYGLGREYLYAGFPGKAIGVTERCIAQYPQTPQCYYARGAVHLQLREFGHARNFLLRTLEFQPASGIVHHRLGLALECMDRVDEAKASYRKAVELGYQGALLELQRLESPRGTLPPGEERPPACR
;
A
#
# COMPACT_ATOMS: atom_id res chain seq x y z
N MET A 1 14.79 35.84 18.85
CA MET A 1 14.90 34.54 18.12
C MET A 1 16.26 34.44 17.47
N SER A 2 17.03 33.39 17.70
CA SER A 2 18.35 33.28 17.06
C SER A 2 18.22 33.09 15.54
N ARG A 3 19.22 33.56 14.77
CA ARG A 3 19.27 33.37 13.31
C ARG A 3 19.12 31.90 12.91
N ALA A 4 19.70 30.99 13.68
CA ALA A 4 19.60 29.55 13.48
C ALA A 4 18.15 29.03 13.68
N THR A 5 17.44 29.52 14.69
CA THR A 5 16.02 29.17 14.93
C THR A 5 15.14 29.69 13.78
N ALA A 6 15.43 30.89 13.26
CA ALA A 6 14.69 31.45 12.12
C ALA A 6 14.85 30.57 10.86
N TRP A 7 16.07 30.09 10.56
CA TRP A 7 16.30 29.16 9.45
C TRP A 7 15.56 27.85 9.60
N GLN A 8 15.56 27.26 10.80
CA GLN A 8 14.86 26.01 11.08
C GLN A 8 13.34 26.13 10.91
N LEU A 9 12.76 27.20 11.43
CA LEU A 9 11.33 27.49 11.26
C LEU A 9 10.98 27.80 9.79
N GLY A 10 11.86 28.51 9.07
CA GLY A 10 11.71 28.76 7.65
C GLY A 10 11.69 27.46 6.82
N GLY A 11 12.62 26.53 7.06
CA GLY A 11 12.66 25.24 6.40
C GLY A 11 11.40 24.40 6.67
N ALA A 12 10.95 24.36 7.93
CA ALA A 12 9.71 23.67 8.30
C ALA A 12 8.47 24.33 7.63
N GLY A 13 8.40 25.67 7.59
CA GLY A 13 7.32 26.39 6.94
C GLY A 13 7.24 26.13 5.43
N VAL A 14 8.38 26.13 4.75
CA VAL A 14 8.48 25.77 3.31
C VAL A 14 7.98 24.35 3.07
N LEU A 15 8.38 23.38 3.90
CA LEU A 15 7.96 21.99 3.77
C LEU A 15 6.44 21.86 3.93
N VAL A 16 5.85 22.50 4.93
CA VAL A 16 4.38 22.52 5.14
C VAL A 16 3.68 23.15 3.94
N ALA A 17 4.15 24.32 3.48
CA ALA A 17 3.53 25.04 2.38
C ALA A 17 3.55 24.24 1.06
N LEU A 18 4.69 23.64 0.70
CA LEU A 18 4.83 22.85 -0.51
C LEU A 18 3.96 21.58 -0.47
N THR A 19 3.97 20.86 0.67
CA THR A 19 3.15 19.66 0.83
C THR A 19 1.66 19.99 0.79
N ALA A 20 1.25 21.05 1.50
CA ALA A 20 -0.13 21.50 1.47
C ALA A 20 -0.57 21.94 0.06
N ALA A 21 0.24 22.75 -0.62
CA ALA A 21 -0.06 23.22 -1.97
C ALA A 21 -0.28 22.05 -2.97
N LEU A 22 0.50 20.96 -2.83
CA LEU A 22 0.37 19.77 -3.68
C LEU A 22 -0.92 18.98 -3.38
N TYR A 23 -1.28 18.78 -2.12
CA TYR A 23 -2.36 17.86 -1.73
C TYR A 23 -3.73 18.51 -1.55
N LEU A 24 -3.80 19.83 -1.18
CA LEU A 24 -5.06 20.53 -0.93
C LEU A 24 -6.06 20.47 -2.10
N PRO A 25 -5.65 20.59 -3.38
CA PRO A 25 -6.57 20.49 -4.52
C PRO A 25 -7.29 19.15 -4.61
N PHE A 26 -6.78 18.10 -3.97
CA PHE A 26 -7.25 16.71 -4.07
C PHE A 26 -8.00 16.22 -2.82
N LEU A 27 -8.35 17.10 -1.90
CA LEU A 27 -9.15 16.72 -0.71
C LEU A 27 -10.55 16.21 -1.05
N GLY A 28 -11.07 16.54 -2.24
CA GLY A 28 -12.34 16.04 -2.74
C GLY A 28 -12.27 14.68 -3.44
N ASN A 29 -11.10 14.05 -3.59
CA ASN A 29 -10.96 12.76 -4.25
C ASN A 29 -11.84 11.69 -3.58
N PRO A 30 -12.53 10.81 -4.36
CA PRO A 30 -13.45 9.81 -3.82
C PRO A 30 -12.73 8.69 -3.05
N LEU A 31 -13.51 7.83 -2.39
CA LEU A 31 -13.03 6.54 -1.88
C LEU A 31 -12.66 5.63 -3.05
N VAL A 32 -11.49 5.00 -2.98
CA VAL A 32 -10.98 4.12 -4.03
C VAL A 32 -10.56 2.77 -3.46
N PHE A 33 -10.64 1.73 -4.28
CA PHE A 33 -10.15 0.39 -3.96
C PHE A 33 -10.65 -0.11 -2.59
N ASP A 34 -9.77 -0.49 -1.66
CA ASP A 34 -10.13 -1.01 -0.33
C ASP A 34 -10.75 0.05 0.60
N ASP A 35 -10.64 1.34 0.29
CA ASP A 35 -11.34 2.38 1.06
C ASP A 35 -12.85 2.10 1.08
N ARG A 36 -13.43 1.73 -0.07
CA ARG A 36 -14.86 1.39 -0.17
C ARG A 36 -15.22 0.18 0.70
N ILE A 37 -14.35 -0.85 0.70
CA ILE A 37 -14.55 -2.07 1.50
C ILE A 37 -14.51 -1.75 2.99
N PHE A 38 -13.56 -0.90 3.42
CA PHE A 38 -13.45 -0.51 4.83
C PHE A 38 -14.67 0.27 5.30
N PHE A 39 -15.05 1.36 4.62
CA PHE A 39 -16.13 2.26 5.07
C PHE A 39 -17.54 1.66 4.93
N SER A 40 -17.75 0.66 4.06
CA SER A 40 -19.02 -0.07 3.94
C SER A 40 -19.04 -1.40 4.70
N GLY A 41 -17.93 -1.81 5.30
CA GLY A 41 -17.72 -3.16 5.82
C GLY A 41 -17.86 -3.31 7.33
N ARG A 42 -17.77 -4.57 7.78
CA ARG A 42 -17.85 -4.95 9.20
C ARG A 42 -16.73 -4.34 10.04
N LEU A 43 -15.56 -4.10 9.47
CA LEU A 43 -14.43 -3.49 10.20
C LEU A 43 -14.75 -2.09 10.69
N PHE A 44 -15.36 -1.25 9.87
CA PHE A 44 -15.80 0.07 10.30
C PHE A 44 -16.78 -0.01 11.46
N SER A 45 -17.84 -0.85 11.33
CA SER A 45 -18.84 -1.07 12.39
C SER A 45 -18.22 -1.62 13.67
N TYR A 46 -17.23 -2.53 13.55
CA TYR A 46 -16.52 -3.07 14.70
C TYR A 46 -15.79 -1.98 15.49
N TYR A 47 -14.95 -1.16 14.82
CA TYR A 47 -14.21 -0.10 15.51
C TYR A 47 -15.08 1.07 15.98
N ALA A 48 -16.26 1.28 15.39
CA ALA A 48 -17.23 2.25 15.88
C ALA A 48 -17.84 1.84 17.25
N THR A 49 -17.95 0.53 17.48
CA THR A 49 -18.52 -0.02 18.74
C THR A 49 -17.46 -0.49 19.74
N HIS A 50 -16.26 -0.81 19.27
CA HIS A 50 -15.14 -1.31 20.10
C HIS A 50 -13.86 -0.50 19.85
N PRO A 51 -13.82 0.80 20.21
CA PRO A 51 -12.72 1.69 19.83
C PRO A 51 -11.37 1.34 20.46
N LEU A 52 -11.36 0.57 21.56
CA LEU A 52 -10.14 0.15 22.28
C LEU A 52 -9.89 -1.37 22.16
N GLY A 53 -10.56 -2.05 21.23
CA GLY A 53 -10.30 -3.47 20.98
C GLY A 53 -8.83 -3.68 20.56
N LEU A 54 -8.06 -4.42 21.37
CA LEU A 54 -6.66 -4.72 21.05
C LEU A 54 -6.57 -5.68 19.85
N ASP A 55 -6.35 -5.10 18.68
CA ASP A 55 -6.15 -5.84 17.44
C ASP A 55 -5.06 -5.19 16.57
N LEU A 56 -4.63 -5.91 15.51
CA LEU A 56 -3.71 -5.35 14.53
C LEU A 56 -4.33 -4.13 13.84
N ARG A 57 -3.51 -3.12 13.57
CA ARG A 57 -3.89 -1.85 12.91
C ARG A 57 -4.85 -0.98 13.73
N LEU A 58 -4.98 -1.24 15.04
CA LEU A 58 -5.84 -0.47 15.94
C LEU A 58 -5.68 1.06 15.80
N PRO A 59 -4.47 1.68 15.89
CA PRO A 59 -4.37 3.15 15.80
C PRO A 59 -4.87 3.70 14.48
N ALA A 60 -4.67 2.96 13.38
CA ALA A 60 -5.07 3.37 12.05
C ALA A 60 -6.59 3.30 11.87
N TYR A 61 -7.18 2.15 12.17
CA TYR A 61 -8.63 1.93 11.99
C TYR A 61 -9.44 2.75 12.99
N PHE A 62 -8.94 2.87 14.25
CA PHE A 62 -9.51 3.81 15.20
C PHE A 62 -9.52 5.25 14.66
N SER A 63 -8.38 5.72 14.10
CA SER A 63 -8.30 7.08 13.56
C SER A 63 -9.24 7.32 12.38
N LEU A 64 -9.44 6.32 11.50
CA LEU A 64 -10.37 6.38 10.39
C LEU A 64 -11.83 6.45 10.91
N THR A 65 -12.20 5.54 11.79
CA THR A 65 -13.54 5.47 12.35
C THR A 65 -13.87 6.70 13.21
N PHE A 66 -12.92 7.14 14.05
CA PHE A 66 -13.10 8.32 14.89
C PHE A 66 -13.26 9.60 14.06
N THR A 67 -12.49 9.76 12.97
CA THR A 67 -12.65 10.88 12.03
C THR A 67 -14.05 10.88 11.42
N GLU A 68 -14.57 9.71 11.02
CA GLU A 68 -15.90 9.60 10.42
C GLU A 68 -17.01 9.92 11.42
N VAL A 69 -16.88 9.44 12.66
CA VAL A 69 -17.87 9.67 13.71
C VAL A 69 -17.93 11.15 14.14
N LEU A 70 -16.77 11.83 14.21
CA LEU A 70 -16.69 13.23 14.68
C LEU A 70 -17.07 14.25 13.60
N TRP A 71 -16.57 14.07 12.38
CA TRP A 71 -16.68 15.08 11.33
C TRP A 71 -17.40 14.58 10.09
N GLY A 72 -17.36 13.28 9.83
CA GLY A 72 -17.95 12.66 8.65
C GLY A 72 -17.33 13.07 7.32
N GLY A 73 -17.47 12.19 6.34
CA GLY A 73 -17.17 12.47 4.95
C GLY A 73 -15.70 12.38 4.54
N VAL A 74 -15.51 12.16 3.25
CA VAL A 74 -14.21 11.88 2.63
C VAL A 74 -13.21 13.03 2.79
N GLN A 75 -13.69 14.28 2.76
CA GLN A 75 -12.81 15.46 2.90
C GLN A 75 -12.15 15.50 4.28
N ALA A 76 -12.91 15.24 5.37
CA ALA A 76 -12.36 15.18 6.72
C ALA A 76 -11.29 14.08 6.83
N GLN A 77 -11.56 12.91 6.24
CA GLN A 77 -10.61 11.81 6.18
C GLN A 77 -9.29 12.23 5.49
N ARG A 78 -9.38 12.93 4.37
CA ARG A 78 -8.21 13.39 3.61
C ARG A 78 -7.45 14.49 4.32
N VAL A 79 -8.13 15.41 4.99
CA VAL A 79 -7.48 16.44 5.84
C VAL A 79 -6.65 15.78 6.94
N VAL A 80 -7.21 14.81 7.66
CA VAL A 80 -6.46 14.08 8.70
C VAL A 80 -5.27 13.33 8.11
N SER A 81 -5.43 12.66 6.96
CA SER A 81 -4.31 11.97 6.30
C SER A 81 -3.22 12.95 5.85
N LEU A 82 -3.59 14.14 5.35
CA LEU A 82 -2.64 15.20 4.99
C LEU A 82 -1.90 15.72 6.23
N ILE A 83 -2.59 15.97 7.33
CA ILE A 83 -1.96 16.41 8.60
C ILE A 83 -0.94 15.37 9.07
N LEU A 84 -1.27 14.09 9.01
CA LEU A 84 -0.36 13.01 9.37
C LEU A 84 0.84 12.91 8.41
N HIS A 85 0.63 13.10 7.12
CA HIS A 85 1.71 13.11 6.12
C HIS A 85 2.66 14.30 6.33
N VAL A 86 2.13 15.51 6.54
CA VAL A 86 2.91 16.71 6.90
C VAL A 86 3.64 16.48 8.22
N GLY A 87 2.98 15.91 9.23
CA GLY A 87 3.60 15.55 10.51
C GLY A 87 4.76 14.58 10.34
N THR A 88 4.61 13.59 9.46
CA THR A 88 5.69 12.64 9.11
C THR A 88 6.87 13.35 8.44
N ALA A 89 6.60 14.26 7.49
CA ALA A 89 7.63 15.04 6.82
C ALA A 89 8.39 15.97 7.79
N LEU A 90 7.68 16.62 8.73
CA LEU A 90 8.30 17.46 9.78
C LEU A 90 9.13 16.62 10.77
N ALA A 91 8.63 15.46 11.17
CA ALA A 91 9.37 14.53 12.01
C ALA A 91 10.63 14.03 11.28
N LEU A 92 10.52 13.69 10.00
CA LEU A 92 11.66 13.30 9.17
C LEU A 92 12.68 14.45 9.01
N TYR A 93 12.23 15.67 8.74
CA TYR A 93 13.07 16.86 8.74
C TYR A 93 13.88 17.00 10.05
N ARG A 94 13.22 16.78 11.19
CA ARG A 94 13.88 16.79 12.50
C ARG A 94 14.89 15.66 12.64
N LEU A 95 14.52 14.43 12.28
CA LEU A 95 15.41 13.26 12.31
C LEU A 95 16.65 13.49 11.45
N LEU A 96 16.49 13.95 10.20
CA LEU A 96 17.58 14.25 9.28
C LEU A 96 18.54 15.33 9.83
N SER A 97 17.99 16.35 10.51
CA SER A 97 18.78 17.38 11.17
C SER A 97 19.61 16.80 12.32
N ASP A 98 19.01 15.92 13.13
CA ASP A 98 19.68 15.27 14.26
C ASP A 98 20.77 14.30 13.80
N LEU A 99 20.53 13.51 12.76
CA LEU A 99 21.50 12.58 12.17
C LEU A 99 22.68 13.31 11.54
N GLN A 100 22.41 14.41 10.80
CA GLN A 100 23.48 15.27 10.25
C GLN A 100 24.32 15.90 11.36
N GLY A 101 23.67 16.37 12.45
CA GLY A 101 24.40 16.93 13.59
C GLY A 101 25.35 15.92 14.25
N ALA A 102 24.98 14.65 14.28
CA ALA A 102 25.80 13.56 14.80
C ALA A 102 26.93 13.18 13.82
N ALA A 103 26.61 13.01 12.54
CA ALA A 103 27.56 12.54 11.53
C ALA A 103 28.52 13.64 11.04
N LEU A 104 28.07 14.91 11.00
CA LEU A 104 28.75 16.06 10.39
C LEU A 104 28.83 17.26 11.36
N PRO A 105 29.48 17.15 12.52
CA PRO A 105 29.44 18.18 13.57
C PRO A 105 30.06 19.52 13.16
N ARG A 106 30.89 19.54 12.11
CA ARG A 106 31.56 20.77 11.61
C ARG A 106 30.78 21.50 10.53
N GLN A 107 29.64 20.96 10.05
CA GLN A 107 28.83 21.64 9.03
C GLN A 107 28.13 22.90 9.59
N SER A 108 27.85 23.89 8.74
CA SER A 108 27.06 25.04 9.12
C SER A 108 25.60 24.63 9.42
N ARG A 109 24.97 25.30 10.39
CA ARG A 109 23.55 25.04 10.69
C ARG A 109 22.64 25.36 9.52
N GLU A 110 23.00 26.34 8.70
CA GLU A 110 22.25 26.71 7.49
C GLU A 110 22.28 25.59 6.44
N ASP A 111 23.45 24.99 6.19
CA ASP A 111 23.59 23.89 5.24
C ASP A 111 22.90 22.62 5.75
N ALA A 112 23.00 22.34 7.05
CA ALA A 112 22.28 21.23 7.67
C ALA A 112 20.76 21.38 7.50
N THR A 113 20.22 22.59 7.77
CA THR A 113 18.81 22.92 7.61
C THR A 113 18.38 22.78 6.15
N LEU A 114 19.14 23.35 5.21
CA LEU A 114 18.83 23.26 3.77
C LEU A 114 18.74 21.80 3.31
N ARG A 115 19.74 20.98 3.62
CA ARG A 115 19.76 19.57 3.22
C ARG A 115 18.66 18.76 3.88
N ALA A 116 18.38 18.99 5.17
CA ALA A 116 17.27 18.33 5.86
C ALA A 116 15.91 18.71 5.25
N THR A 117 15.72 20.00 4.90
CA THR A 117 14.51 20.47 4.22
C THR A 117 14.33 19.78 2.88
N LEU A 118 15.39 19.71 2.06
CA LEU A 118 15.33 19.05 0.75
C LEU A 118 15.12 17.55 0.85
N GLY A 119 15.78 16.86 1.82
CA GLY A 119 15.55 15.43 2.05
C GLY A 119 14.12 15.12 2.50
N ALA A 120 13.55 15.94 3.39
CA ALA A 120 12.18 15.80 3.82
C ALA A 120 11.18 16.19 2.71
N ALA A 121 11.49 17.19 1.89
CA ALA A 121 10.69 17.59 0.73
C ALA A 121 10.72 16.49 -0.36
N ALA A 122 11.89 15.88 -0.59
CA ALA A 122 12.01 14.74 -1.51
C ALA A 122 11.11 13.57 -1.07
N PHE A 123 10.92 13.34 0.22
CA PHE A 123 9.96 12.38 0.74
C PHE A 123 8.50 12.86 0.58
N ALA A 124 8.20 14.09 1.00
CA ALA A 124 6.82 14.58 1.09
C ALA A 124 6.17 14.84 -0.29
N LEU A 125 6.97 15.26 -1.26
CA LEU A 125 6.53 15.54 -2.64
C LEU A 125 6.69 14.33 -3.57
N HIS A 126 7.12 13.18 -3.04
CA HIS A 126 7.43 12.02 -3.86
C HIS A 126 6.16 11.33 -4.39
N PRO A 127 6.07 10.96 -5.70
CA PRO A 127 4.89 10.31 -6.25
C PRO A 127 4.58 8.95 -5.62
N VAL A 128 5.57 8.20 -5.14
CA VAL A 128 5.34 6.96 -4.36
C VAL A 128 4.67 7.26 -3.03
N ALA A 129 4.94 8.40 -2.39
CA ALA A 129 4.31 8.77 -1.13
C ALA A 129 2.79 9.00 -1.26
N VAL A 130 2.32 9.34 -2.46
CA VAL A 130 0.88 9.48 -2.76
C VAL A 130 0.12 8.20 -2.44
N TYR A 131 0.70 7.02 -2.72
CA TYR A 131 0.07 5.71 -2.42
C TYR A 131 -0.09 5.43 -0.93
N GLY A 132 0.69 6.08 -0.07
CA GLY A 132 0.47 6.05 1.39
C GLY A 132 -0.50 7.14 1.86
N ALA A 133 -0.32 8.38 1.40
CA ALA A 133 -1.02 9.56 1.91
C ALA A 133 -2.42 9.76 1.33
N ALA A 134 -2.63 9.47 0.02
CA ALA A 134 -3.90 9.66 -0.67
C ALA A 134 -4.80 8.40 -0.66
N TYR A 135 -4.29 7.22 -0.34
CA TYR A 135 -5.05 6.00 -0.18
C TYR A 135 -5.42 5.86 1.31
N LEU A 136 -6.68 6.13 1.66
CA LEU A 136 -7.11 6.37 3.05
C LEU A 136 -6.87 5.18 3.99
N VAL A 137 -7.18 3.95 3.57
CA VAL A 137 -6.92 2.73 4.36
C VAL A 137 -5.43 2.57 4.69
N GLN A 138 -4.55 3.11 3.83
CA GLN A 138 -3.12 3.11 4.08
C GLN A 138 -2.66 4.21 5.06
N ARG A 139 -3.59 4.91 5.75
CA ARG A 139 -3.25 5.69 6.96
C ARG A 139 -2.48 4.85 7.97
N SER A 140 -2.64 3.53 7.91
CA SER A 140 -1.87 2.55 8.69
C SER A 140 -0.36 2.69 8.48
N ILE A 141 0.10 2.80 7.23
CA ILE A 141 1.54 2.94 6.93
C ILE A 141 2.05 4.35 7.25
N VAL A 142 1.21 5.38 7.08
CA VAL A 142 1.56 6.77 7.42
C VAL A 142 1.78 6.92 8.93
N LEU A 143 0.85 6.40 9.75
CA LEU A 143 0.97 6.40 11.21
C LEU A 143 2.17 5.56 11.67
N ALA A 144 2.35 4.36 11.09
CA ALA A 144 3.50 3.52 11.41
C ALA A 144 4.81 4.25 11.11
N THR A 145 4.91 4.97 9.99
CA THR A 145 6.11 5.75 9.64
C THR A 145 6.30 6.94 10.56
N LEU A 146 5.24 7.69 10.86
CA LEU A 146 5.30 8.81 11.79
C LEU A 146 5.83 8.38 13.16
N PHE A 147 5.22 7.35 13.74
CA PHE A 147 5.64 6.82 15.04
C PHE A 147 7.03 6.19 15.00
N SER A 148 7.43 5.56 13.89
CA SER A 148 8.78 5.04 13.69
C SER A 148 9.83 6.15 13.70
N VAL A 149 9.59 7.23 12.97
CA VAL A 149 10.49 8.40 12.93
C VAL A 149 10.56 9.08 14.28
N LEU A 150 9.43 9.25 14.98
CA LEU A 150 9.39 9.82 16.33
C LEU A 150 10.11 8.92 17.35
N SER A 151 9.96 7.59 17.25
CA SER A 151 10.71 6.63 18.07
C SER A 151 12.22 6.77 17.87
N ALA A 152 12.67 6.86 16.60
CA ALA A 152 14.08 7.08 16.29
C ALA A 152 14.61 8.41 16.86
N ILE A 153 13.83 9.50 16.78
CA ILE A 153 14.20 10.81 17.36
C ILE A 153 14.38 10.69 18.88
N LEU A 154 13.45 10.03 19.59
CA LEU A 154 13.55 9.87 21.05
C LEU A 154 14.72 8.97 21.44
N PHE A 155 14.94 7.87 20.71
CA PHE A 155 16.09 7.00 20.93
C PHE A 155 17.41 7.78 20.82
N LEU A 156 17.60 8.55 19.74
CA LEU A 156 18.80 9.38 19.53
C LEU A 156 18.91 10.52 20.56
N ARG A 157 17.79 11.10 20.98
CA ARG A 157 17.76 12.12 22.04
C ARG A 157 18.27 11.54 23.34
N GLY A 158 17.84 10.32 23.70
CA GLY A 158 18.28 9.63 24.89
C GLY A 158 19.78 9.35 24.90
N LEU A 159 20.34 8.90 23.76
CA LEU A 159 21.79 8.72 23.59
C LEU A 159 22.57 10.02 23.82
N ARG A 160 22.08 11.16 23.34
CA ARG A 160 22.75 12.46 23.48
C ARG A 160 22.62 13.06 24.87
N ARG A 161 21.51 12.79 25.59
CA ARG A 161 21.22 13.36 26.91
C ARG A 161 21.64 12.44 28.08
N GLY A 162 22.06 11.22 27.78
CA GLY A 162 22.33 10.23 28.81
C GLY A 162 21.06 9.76 29.54
N SER A 163 19.90 9.73 28.87
CA SER A 163 18.59 9.45 29.46
C SER A 163 18.00 8.14 29.01
N HIS A 164 17.90 7.15 29.88
CA HIS A 164 17.22 5.90 29.58
C HIS A 164 15.69 6.04 29.51
N ALA A 165 15.10 7.07 30.15
CA ALA A 165 13.66 7.35 30.03
C ALA A 165 13.25 7.63 28.57
N ASP A 166 14.14 8.23 27.78
CA ASP A 166 13.91 8.46 26.36
C ASP A 166 13.86 7.12 25.56
N ALA A 167 14.58 6.07 26.00
CA ALA A 167 14.48 4.73 25.40
C ALA A 167 13.10 4.10 25.64
N LEU A 168 12.54 4.25 26.85
CA LEU A 168 11.20 3.77 27.17
C LEU A 168 10.12 4.53 26.38
N SER A 169 10.27 5.85 26.26
CA SER A 169 9.38 6.68 25.45
C SER A 169 9.47 6.31 23.95
N ALA A 170 10.67 6.01 23.46
CA ALA A 170 10.88 5.51 22.09
C ALA A 170 10.19 4.14 21.87
N ALA A 171 10.26 3.24 22.86
CA ALA A 171 9.59 1.94 22.80
C ALA A 171 8.06 2.06 22.82
N LEU A 172 7.50 3.04 23.54
CA LEU A 172 6.06 3.34 23.47
C LEU A 172 5.65 3.77 22.05
N LEU A 173 6.42 4.66 21.43
CA LEU A 173 6.16 5.07 20.04
C LEU A 173 6.37 3.91 19.06
N TYR A 174 7.34 3.01 19.29
CA TYR A 174 7.46 1.77 18.52
C TYR A 174 6.20 0.90 18.66
N SER A 175 5.64 0.76 19.87
CA SER A 175 4.42 -0.01 20.09
C SER A 175 3.24 0.56 19.28
N LEU A 176 3.11 1.88 19.22
CA LEU A 176 2.13 2.55 18.35
C LEU A 176 2.42 2.33 16.87
N ALA A 177 3.69 2.32 16.47
CA ALA A 177 4.10 2.08 15.08
C ALA A 177 3.72 0.66 14.63
N VAL A 178 4.12 -0.38 15.38
CA VAL A 178 3.87 -1.77 15.02
C VAL A 178 2.40 -2.17 15.12
N LEU A 179 1.65 -1.55 16.04
CA LEU A 179 0.19 -1.69 16.11
C LEU A 179 -0.54 -0.92 15.00
N SER A 180 0.06 0.12 14.43
CA SER A 180 -0.48 0.81 13.25
C SER A 180 -0.28 0.00 11.98
N LYS A 181 0.89 -0.64 11.82
CA LYS A 181 1.24 -1.53 10.72
C LYS A 181 2.32 -2.51 11.17
N GLU A 182 2.01 -3.78 11.09
CA GLU A 182 2.89 -4.90 11.46
C GLU A 182 4.29 -4.84 10.80
N HIS A 183 4.40 -4.19 9.66
CA HIS A 183 5.65 -3.97 8.92
C HIS A 183 6.70 -3.17 9.70
N ALA A 184 6.31 -2.43 10.76
CA ALA A 184 7.24 -1.70 11.61
C ALA A 184 7.99 -2.59 12.63
N ILE A 185 7.76 -3.90 12.65
CA ILE A 185 8.29 -4.82 13.67
C ILE A 185 9.83 -4.80 13.76
N LEU A 186 10.53 -4.58 12.66
CA LEU A 186 11.99 -4.52 12.62
C LEU A 186 12.59 -3.15 12.94
N LEU A 187 11.75 -2.15 13.25
CA LEU A 187 12.22 -0.80 13.59
C LEU A 187 13.31 -0.78 14.68
N PRO A 188 13.22 -1.55 15.77
CA PRO A 188 14.25 -1.52 16.82
C PRO A 188 15.63 -1.86 16.26
N ALA A 189 15.74 -2.86 15.38
CA ALA A 189 16.99 -3.21 14.71
C ALA A 189 17.42 -2.13 13.68
N ALA A 190 16.48 -1.53 12.97
CA ALA A 190 16.74 -0.51 11.96
C ALA A 190 17.28 0.81 12.54
N VAL A 191 16.96 1.12 13.79
CA VAL A 191 17.40 2.36 14.46
C VAL A 191 18.79 2.23 15.10
N LEU A 192 19.20 1.03 15.50
CA LEU A 192 20.48 0.80 16.18
C LEU A 192 21.70 1.36 15.42
N PRO A 193 21.83 1.23 14.09
CA PRO A 193 22.94 1.82 13.34
C PRO A 193 23.13 3.32 13.56
N ALA A 194 22.05 4.06 13.83
CA ALA A 194 22.14 5.50 14.07
C ALA A 194 22.90 5.86 15.37
N ALA A 195 22.99 4.94 16.34
CA ALA A 195 23.79 5.11 17.54
C ALA A 195 25.31 5.22 17.24
N MET A 196 25.74 4.69 16.11
CA MET A 196 27.16 4.72 15.69
C MET A 196 27.58 6.06 15.06
N LEU A 197 26.64 6.94 14.74
CA LEU A 197 26.92 8.22 14.09
C LEU A 197 27.55 9.26 15.02
N GLY A 198 27.29 9.16 16.32
CA GLY A 198 27.78 10.11 17.33
C GLY A 198 28.87 9.54 18.22
N ALA A 199 29.63 10.43 18.86
CA ALA A 199 30.57 10.03 19.91
C ALA A 199 29.80 9.82 21.23
N VAL A 200 29.31 8.60 21.46
CA VAL A 200 28.59 8.20 22.68
C VAL A 200 29.43 7.14 23.41
N ASP A 201 29.42 7.17 24.75
CA ASP A 201 30.04 6.10 25.54
C ASP A 201 29.41 4.75 25.16
N THR A 202 30.25 3.79 24.78
CA THR A 202 29.84 2.49 24.26
C THR A 202 29.00 1.71 25.28
N ARG A 203 29.36 1.78 26.57
CA ARG A 203 28.61 1.07 27.63
C ARG A 203 27.23 1.66 27.82
N PHE A 204 27.14 2.99 27.79
CA PHE A 204 25.85 3.68 27.83
C PHE A 204 25.00 3.35 26.60
N ALA A 205 25.58 3.41 25.41
CA ALA A 205 24.87 3.11 24.15
C ALA A 205 24.34 1.67 24.11
N LEU A 206 25.16 0.69 24.55
CA LEU A 206 24.71 -0.70 24.65
C LEU A 206 23.56 -0.87 25.65
N ARG A 207 23.69 -0.29 26.86
CA ARG A 207 22.64 -0.36 27.88
C ARG A 207 21.36 0.33 27.41
N HIS A 208 21.47 1.49 26.77
CA HIS A 208 20.34 2.23 26.20
C HIS A 208 19.63 1.42 25.11
N GLY A 209 20.38 0.81 24.19
CA GLY A 209 19.86 -0.08 23.16
C GLY A 209 19.18 -1.32 23.73
N THR A 210 19.79 -1.95 24.77
CA THR A 210 19.20 -3.11 25.44
C THR A 210 17.86 -2.78 26.11
N ILE A 211 17.78 -1.63 26.82
CA ILE A 211 16.53 -1.16 27.43
C ILE A 211 15.47 -0.91 26.37
N TYR A 212 15.84 -0.26 25.26
CA TYR A 212 14.92 -0.02 24.16
C TYR A 212 14.39 -1.33 23.56
N LEU A 213 15.28 -2.28 23.22
CA LEU A 213 14.90 -3.58 22.65
C LEU A 213 14.00 -4.36 23.61
N ALA A 214 14.36 -4.44 24.91
CA ALA A 214 13.57 -5.13 25.92
C ALA A 214 12.16 -4.51 26.06
N ALA A 215 12.06 -3.17 26.05
CA ALA A 215 10.79 -2.47 26.15
C ALA A 215 9.92 -2.60 24.86
N CYS A 216 10.54 -2.84 23.68
CA CYS A 216 9.83 -3.11 22.43
C CYS A 216 9.26 -4.55 22.37
N THR A 217 9.86 -5.50 23.08
CA THR A 217 9.56 -6.94 22.98
C THR A 217 8.08 -7.29 23.21
N PRO A 218 7.35 -6.74 24.20
CA PRO A 218 5.94 -7.09 24.42
C PRO A 218 5.06 -6.81 23.21
N ALA A 219 5.21 -5.64 22.57
CA ALA A 219 4.44 -5.28 21.39
C ALA A 219 4.83 -6.14 20.17
N ALA A 220 6.13 -6.47 20.03
CA ALA A 220 6.59 -7.37 18.97
C ALA A 220 6.01 -8.78 19.14
N ILE A 221 6.02 -9.34 20.34
CA ILE A 221 5.44 -10.66 20.65
C ILE A 221 3.94 -10.65 20.34
N PHE A 222 3.21 -9.62 20.78
CA PHE A 222 1.78 -9.50 20.50
C PHE A 222 1.50 -9.56 19.00
N VAL A 223 2.24 -8.78 18.19
CA VAL A 223 2.07 -8.77 16.74
C VAL A 223 2.40 -10.11 16.11
N VAL A 224 3.49 -10.78 16.51
CA VAL A 224 3.86 -12.12 16.01
C VAL A 224 2.75 -13.13 16.33
N LEU A 225 2.24 -13.15 17.55
CA LEU A 225 1.17 -14.05 17.96
C LEU A 225 -0.13 -13.83 17.18
N ARG A 226 -0.45 -12.55 16.86
CA ARG A 226 -1.63 -12.20 16.05
C ARG A 226 -1.41 -12.44 14.55
N SER A 227 -0.18 -12.64 14.10
CA SER A 227 0.18 -12.92 12.71
C SER A 227 0.47 -14.41 12.45
N THR A 228 0.17 -15.29 13.39
CA THR A 228 0.20 -16.75 13.17
C THR A 228 -0.76 -17.12 12.04
N GLY A 229 -0.31 -18.00 11.12
CA GLY A 229 -1.05 -18.31 9.89
C GLY A 229 -0.75 -17.37 8.70
N VAL A 230 0.03 -16.29 8.91
CA VAL A 230 0.58 -15.46 7.84
C VAL A 230 2.09 -15.63 7.71
N ILE A 231 2.78 -15.70 8.86
CA ILE A 231 4.25 -15.81 8.90
C ILE A 231 4.68 -17.21 8.40
N GLY A 232 5.50 -17.21 7.35
CA GLY A 232 5.99 -18.44 6.72
C GLY A 232 5.02 -19.07 5.72
N GLU A 233 3.77 -18.60 5.67
CA GLU A 233 2.69 -19.27 4.96
C GLU A 233 2.31 -18.53 3.65
N ALA A 234 1.72 -19.29 2.73
CA ALA A 234 1.05 -18.78 1.54
C ALA A 234 -0.44 -18.52 1.85
N TYR A 235 -0.71 -17.49 2.62
CA TYR A 235 -2.04 -17.17 3.20
C TYR A 235 -3.02 -16.52 2.21
N GLU A 236 -2.55 -16.13 1.02
CA GLU A 236 -3.35 -15.43 0.03
C GLU A 236 -4.36 -16.37 -0.63
N GLU A 237 -5.65 -15.97 -0.72
CA GLU A 237 -6.75 -16.80 -1.24
C GLU A 237 -6.49 -17.32 -2.66
N ALA A 238 -5.85 -16.50 -3.51
CA ALA A 238 -5.55 -16.89 -4.88
C ALA A 238 -4.27 -17.71 -5.04
N PHE A 239 -3.55 -18.04 -3.95
CA PHE A 239 -2.23 -18.68 -4.04
C PHE A 239 -2.25 -19.99 -4.83
N SER A 240 -3.18 -20.91 -4.54
CA SER A 240 -3.24 -22.22 -5.22
C SER A 240 -3.41 -22.09 -6.73
N ALA A 241 -4.25 -21.15 -7.19
CA ALA A 241 -4.46 -20.90 -8.62
C ALA A 241 -3.23 -20.25 -9.27
N ILE A 242 -2.55 -19.34 -8.56
CA ILE A 242 -1.32 -18.72 -9.04
C ILE A 242 -0.19 -19.73 -9.13
N ALA A 243 -0.02 -20.56 -8.08
CA ALA A 243 1.02 -21.58 -8.04
C ALA A 243 0.86 -22.56 -9.21
N ALA A 244 -0.35 -23.08 -9.44
CA ALA A 244 -0.63 -23.98 -10.56
C ALA A 244 -0.27 -23.36 -11.92
N GLN A 245 -0.64 -22.09 -12.17
CA GLN A 245 -0.30 -21.38 -13.41
C GLN A 245 1.22 -21.21 -13.58
N LEU A 246 1.93 -20.90 -12.49
CA LEU A 246 3.37 -20.69 -12.52
C LEU A 246 4.13 -22.00 -12.68
N GLU A 247 3.66 -23.09 -12.08
CA GLU A 247 4.21 -24.44 -12.23
C GLU A 247 4.06 -24.96 -13.66
N GLU A 248 2.86 -24.79 -14.25
CA GLU A 248 2.60 -25.14 -15.64
C GLU A 248 3.53 -24.38 -16.60
N ALA A 249 3.73 -23.08 -16.36
CA ALA A 249 4.53 -22.23 -17.24
C ALA A 249 6.05 -22.38 -17.05
N SER A 250 6.53 -22.74 -15.84
CA SER A 250 7.95 -22.74 -15.50
C SER A 250 8.55 -24.13 -15.23
N GLY A 251 7.72 -25.13 -14.92
CA GLY A 251 8.18 -26.41 -14.38
C GLY A 251 8.78 -26.33 -12.97
N VAL A 252 8.66 -25.17 -12.28
CA VAL A 252 9.19 -24.97 -10.93
C VAL A 252 8.12 -25.30 -9.91
N ASP A 253 8.44 -26.11 -8.90
CA ASP A 253 7.57 -26.44 -7.76
C ASP A 253 7.36 -25.19 -6.87
N VAL A 254 6.32 -24.44 -7.16
CA VAL A 254 5.95 -23.21 -6.43
C VAL A 254 5.14 -23.56 -5.19
N ALA A 255 4.23 -24.52 -5.28
CA ALA A 255 3.39 -24.95 -4.17
C ALA A 255 4.20 -25.64 -3.07
N GLY A 256 5.22 -26.41 -3.43
CA GLY A 256 6.10 -27.07 -2.46
C GLY A 256 7.12 -26.12 -1.80
N ARG A 257 7.40 -24.94 -2.40
CA ARG A 257 8.40 -23.99 -1.89
C ARG A 257 7.95 -22.52 -1.96
N PRO A 258 6.73 -22.19 -1.48
CA PRO A 258 6.14 -20.88 -1.71
C PRO A 258 6.96 -19.73 -1.11
N LEU A 259 7.42 -19.89 0.14
CA LEU A 259 8.20 -18.86 0.82
C LEU A 259 9.54 -18.58 0.11
N LEU A 260 10.26 -19.63 -0.31
CA LEU A 260 11.53 -19.46 -1.03
C LEU A 260 11.36 -18.68 -2.33
N MET A 261 10.34 -19.05 -3.13
CA MET A 261 10.06 -18.39 -4.40
C MET A 261 9.63 -16.93 -4.21
N SER A 262 8.86 -16.66 -3.15
CA SER A 262 8.50 -15.30 -2.75
C SER A 262 9.73 -14.48 -2.33
N VAL A 263 10.59 -15.00 -1.46
CA VAL A 263 11.82 -14.33 -0.99
C VAL A 263 12.74 -13.95 -2.16
N VAL A 264 12.95 -14.86 -3.09
CA VAL A 264 13.75 -14.62 -4.31
C VAL A 264 13.15 -13.47 -5.15
N THR A 265 11.83 -13.47 -5.31
CA THR A 265 11.13 -12.41 -6.04
C THR A 265 11.27 -11.07 -5.31
N GLN A 266 11.02 -11.04 -4.00
CA GLN A 266 11.09 -9.84 -3.17
C GLN A 266 12.51 -9.26 -3.13
N ALA A 267 13.57 -10.08 -3.10
CA ALA A 267 14.94 -9.59 -3.16
C ALA A 267 15.23 -8.76 -4.43
N GLY A 268 14.65 -9.15 -5.55
CA GLY A 268 14.70 -8.34 -6.78
C GLY A 268 13.84 -7.08 -6.72
N LEU A 269 12.64 -7.19 -6.14
CA LEU A 269 11.70 -6.08 -6.00
C LEU A 269 12.23 -4.97 -5.08
N PHE A 270 13.09 -5.30 -4.10
CA PHE A 270 13.81 -4.29 -3.29
C PHE A 270 14.47 -3.22 -4.16
N PHE A 271 15.22 -3.64 -5.19
CA PHE A 271 15.88 -2.71 -6.09
C PHE A 271 14.89 -1.93 -6.98
N LYS A 272 13.77 -2.54 -7.35
CA LYS A 272 12.72 -1.84 -8.09
C LYS A 272 12.10 -0.71 -7.26
N TYR A 273 11.85 -0.95 -5.98
CA TYR A 273 11.40 0.10 -5.07
C TYR A 273 12.46 1.21 -4.91
N LEU A 274 13.75 0.84 -4.67
CA LEU A 274 14.83 1.83 -4.57
C LEU A 274 14.94 2.68 -5.85
N ALA A 275 14.85 2.04 -7.02
CA ALA A 275 14.88 2.73 -8.30
C ALA A 275 13.73 3.73 -8.41
N LEU A 276 12.50 3.37 -8.03
CA LEU A 276 11.36 4.27 -8.06
C LEU A 276 11.48 5.46 -7.08
N TRP A 277 12.13 5.27 -5.92
CA TRP A 277 12.39 6.36 -4.99
C TRP A 277 13.55 7.28 -5.43
N LEU A 278 14.52 6.77 -6.19
CA LEU A 278 15.66 7.57 -6.68
C LEU A 278 15.38 8.17 -8.07
N TRP A 279 14.59 7.48 -8.88
CA TRP A 279 14.17 7.89 -10.22
C TRP A 279 12.67 7.66 -10.38
N PRO A 280 11.84 8.63 -10.00
CA PRO A 280 10.38 8.48 -9.93
C PRO A 280 9.76 8.49 -11.34
N ASP A 281 9.65 7.32 -11.93
CA ASP A 281 8.93 7.11 -13.19
C ASP A 281 7.46 6.76 -12.94
N PRO A 282 6.48 7.65 -13.26
CA PRO A 282 5.06 7.36 -13.14
C PRO A 282 4.60 6.14 -13.96
N GLY A 283 5.33 5.80 -15.04
CA GLY A 283 5.08 4.58 -15.82
C GLY A 283 5.24 3.29 -15.02
N GLY A 284 6.12 3.28 -14.03
CA GLY A 284 6.33 2.17 -13.11
C GLY A 284 5.42 2.18 -11.87
N MET A 285 4.46 3.12 -11.75
CA MET A 285 3.64 3.32 -10.55
C MET A 285 2.16 3.11 -10.84
N SER A 286 1.52 2.17 -10.15
CA SER A 286 0.07 1.95 -10.21
C SER A 286 -0.47 1.40 -8.89
N ILE A 287 -1.78 1.41 -8.74
CA ILE A 287 -2.46 0.82 -7.58
C ILE A 287 -2.40 -0.72 -7.61
N ASP A 288 -2.39 -1.31 -8.80
CA ASP A 288 -2.37 -2.75 -9.03
C ASP A 288 -1.23 -3.10 -9.99
N LEU A 289 -0.02 -3.32 -9.44
CA LEU A 289 1.18 -3.65 -10.19
C LEU A 289 1.39 -5.16 -10.24
N ARG A 290 1.48 -5.70 -11.44
CA ARG A 290 1.74 -7.12 -11.67
C ARG A 290 3.23 -7.37 -11.89
N VAL A 291 3.68 -8.56 -11.50
CA VAL A 291 5.08 -8.97 -11.61
C VAL A 291 5.16 -10.16 -12.56
N ASP A 292 6.11 -10.09 -13.48
CA ASP A 292 6.52 -11.25 -14.25
C ASP A 292 7.45 -12.13 -13.39
N PHE A 293 6.87 -13.17 -12.80
CA PHE A 293 7.60 -14.12 -11.96
C PHE A 293 8.59 -14.95 -12.79
N LEU A 294 8.21 -15.36 -14.01
CA LEU A 294 9.00 -16.25 -14.84
C LEU A 294 10.32 -15.62 -15.25
N ALA A 295 10.29 -14.36 -15.67
CA ALA A 295 11.50 -13.59 -15.94
C ALA A 295 12.40 -13.42 -14.72
N SER A 296 11.81 -13.55 -13.51
CA SER A 296 12.52 -13.40 -12.24
C SER A 296 13.26 -14.65 -11.78
N TRP A 297 12.93 -15.85 -12.26
CA TRP A 297 13.33 -17.12 -11.66
C TRP A 297 14.45 -17.89 -12.37
N SER A 298 15.12 -17.31 -13.36
CA SER A 298 16.29 -18.00 -13.91
C SER A 298 17.38 -18.14 -12.83
N PRO A 299 18.11 -19.28 -12.74
CA PRO A 299 19.11 -19.52 -11.69
C PRO A 299 20.19 -18.45 -11.59
N ALA A 300 20.64 -17.92 -12.73
CA ALA A 300 21.64 -16.84 -12.76
C ALA A 300 21.09 -15.53 -12.14
N TRP A 301 19.83 -15.19 -12.43
CA TRP A 301 19.19 -14.01 -11.86
C TRP A 301 18.88 -14.17 -10.39
N ILE A 302 18.51 -15.36 -9.92
CA ILE A 302 18.31 -15.66 -8.50
C ILE A 302 19.61 -15.37 -7.73
N ALA A 303 20.74 -15.96 -8.19
CA ALA A 303 22.03 -15.75 -7.56
C ALA A 303 22.46 -14.27 -7.58
N ALA A 304 22.30 -13.59 -8.72
CA ALA A 304 22.63 -12.18 -8.86
C ALA A 304 21.82 -11.29 -7.90
N LYS A 305 20.51 -11.51 -7.78
CA LYS A 305 19.64 -10.75 -6.87
C LYS A 305 19.98 -11.00 -5.41
N ALA A 306 20.22 -12.24 -5.01
CA ALA A 306 20.62 -12.58 -3.66
C ALA A 306 21.96 -11.92 -3.29
N LEU A 307 22.97 -12.02 -4.16
CA LEU A 307 24.27 -11.38 -3.97
C LEU A 307 24.15 -9.85 -3.91
N ALA A 308 23.37 -9.25 -4.80
CA ALA A 308 23.13 -7.81 -4.79
C ALA A 308 22.42 -7.36 -3.51
N PHE A 309 21.41 -8.11 -3.06
CA PHE A 309 20.65 -7.81 -1.84
C PHE A 309 21.55 -7.87 -0.58
N LEU A 310 22.36 -8.94 -0.45
CA LEU A 310 23.34 -9.06 0.63
C LEU A 310 24.47 -8.03 0.49
N GLY A 311 24.92 -7.77 -0.73
CA GLY A 311 25.90 -6.73 -1.04
C GLY A 311 25.44 -5.33 -0.64
N CYS A 312 24.13 -5.04 -0.74
CA CYS A 312 23.55 -3.78 -0.28
C CYS A 312 23.69 -3.61 1.24
N ALA A 313 23.45 -4.67 2.03
CA ALA A 313 23.67 -4.65 3.47
C ALA A 313 25.15 -4.49 3.82
N ALA A 314 26.02 -5.24 3.13
CA ALA A 314 27.47 -5.15 3.32
C ALA A 314 28.00 -3.74 2.98
N LEU A 315 27.54 -3.14 1.88
CA LEU A 315 27.85 -1.76 1.53
C LEU A 315 27.38 -0.79 2.62
N GLY A 316 26.15 -0.95 3.11
CA GLY A 316 25.59 -0.15 4.21
C GLY A 316 26.48 -0.23 5.47
N ALA A 317 26.92 -1.42 5.85
CA ALA A 317 27.80 -1.63 6.99
C ALA A 317 29.19 -1.02 6.79
N VAL A 318 29.79 -1.18 5.60
CA VAL A 318 31.09 -0.56 5.25
C VAL A 318 30.99 0.97 5.27
N LEU A 319 29.91 1.53 4.73
CA LEU A 319 29.70 2.98 4.73
C LEU A 319 29.47 3.49 6.17
N LEU A 320 28.72 2.78 6.99
CA LEU A 320 28.46 3.13 8.38
C LEU A 320 29.75 3.14 9.22
N ALA A 321 30.66 2.19 8.97
CA ALA A 321 31.97 2.14 9.64
C ALA A 321 32.88 3.33 9.29
N ARG A 322 32.57 4.08 8.23
CA ARG A 322 33.27 5.31 7.87
C ARG A 322 32.72 6.48 8.71
N ARG A 323 33.33 7.65 8.58
CA ARG A 323 32.85 8.87 9.27
C ARG A 323 32.15 9.81 8.30
N GLY A 324 31.41 10.76 8.83
CA GLY A 324 30.81 11.85 8.06
C GLY A 324 29.65 11.40 7.17
N ALA A 325 29.57 11.95 5.97
CA ALA A 325 28.49 11.69 5.03
C ALA A 325 28.33 10.21 4.66
N ALA A 326 29.44 9.48 4.52
CA ALA A 326 29.41 8.05 4.21
C ALA A 326 28.68 7.25 5.31
N ALA A 327 28.93 7.57 6.60
CA ALA A 327 28.24 6.92 7.70
C ALA A 327 26.74 7.23 7.69
N LEU A 328 26.34 8.46 7.36
CA LEU A 328 24.95 8.85 7.20
C LEU A 328 24.27 8.07 6.06
N ALA A 329 24.93 7.90 4.91
CA ALA A 329 24.43 7.07 3.82
C ALA A 329 24.28 5.60 4.23
N GLY A 330 25.30 5.05 4.94
CA GLY A 330 25.27 3.69 5.46
C GLY A 330 24.13 3.45 6.44
N CYS A 331 23.89 4.40 7.34
CA CYS A 331 22.76 4.36 8.27
C CYS A 331 21.42 4.33 7.53
N GLY A 332 21.23 5.20 6.53
CA GLY A 332 20.01 5.25 5.72
C GLY A 332 19.78 3.98 4.91
N LEU A 333 20.85 3.44 4.30
CA LEU A 333 20.78 2.22 3.49
C LEU A 333 20.42 1.00 4.35
N LEU A 334 21.04 0.86 5.53
CA LEU A 334 20.73 -0.20 6.48
C LEU A 334 19.33 -0.07 7.05
N TYR A 335 18.85 1.14 7.33
CA TYR A 335 17.46 1.36 7.75
C TYR A 335 16.49 0.83 6.69
N ALA A 336 16.64 1.23 5.43
CA ALA A 336 15.76 0.78 4.35
C ALA A 336 15.86 -0.75 4.16
N TRP A 337 17.07 -1.31 4.20
CA TRP A 337 17.31 -2.75 4.03
C TRP A 337 16.69 -3.58 5.16
N VAL A 338 16.91 -3.21 6.43
CA VAL A 338 16.36 -3.91 7.60
C VAL A 338 14.83 -3.85 7.60
N MET A 339 14.25 -2.67 7.35
CA MET A 339 12.79 -2.52 7.31
C MET A 339 12.15 -3.31 6.17
N PHE A 340 12.86 -3.52 5.06
CA PHE A 340 12.38 -4.33 3.95
C PHE A 340 12.33 -5.84 4.27
N LEU A 341 13.15 -6.35 5.20
CA LEU A 341 13.19 -7.78 5.52
C LEU A 341 11.82 -8.35 5.95
N VAL A 342 10.90 -7.50 6.39
CA VAL A 342 9.53 -7.91 6.70
C VAL A 342 8.80 -8.49 5.46
N GLU A 343 9.16 -8.07 4.25
CA GLU A 343 8.58 -8.63 3.02
C GLU A 343 8.92 -10.12 2.81
N PHE A 344 9.95 -10.62 3.50
CA PHE A 344 10.34 -12.03 3.49
C PHE A 344 9.58 -12.90 4.51
N SER A 345 8.73 -12.28 5.35
CA SER A 345 8.03 -12.99 6.41
C SER A 345 6.87 -13.87 5.94
N ALA A 346 6.39 -13.71 4.71
CA ALA A 346 5.25 -14.46 4.16
C ALA A 346 5.41 -14.67 2.65
N ALA A 347 4.76 -15.70 2.12
CA ALA A 347 4.71 -15.93 0.68
C ALA A 347 3.71 -14.96 0.03
N ARG A 348 4.20 -14.11 -0.88
CA ARG A 348 3.43 -13.04 -1.52
C ARG A 348 3.42 -13.22 -3.04
N PHE A 349 2.31 -13.70 -3.56
CA PHE A 349 2.10 -13.93 -4.99
C PHE A 349 0.94 -13.10 -5.55
N GLN A 350 -0.09 -12.87 -4.75
CA GLN A 350 -1.26 -12.09 -5.16
C GLN A 350 -0.94 -10.60 -5.26
N GLU A 351 -0.19 -10.06 -4.29
CA GLU A 351 0.24 -8.66 -4.25
C GLU A 351 1.74 -8.54 -3.92
N PRO A 352 2.62 -9.01 -4.85
CA PRO A 352 4.05 -9.07 -4.60
C PRO A 352 4.70 -7.68 -4.57
N PHE A 353 4.17 -6.71 -5.32
CA PHE A 353 4.74 -5.38 -5.46
C PHE A 353 3.69 -4.29 -5.20
N VAL A 354 3.75 -3.66 -4.04
CA VAL A 354 2.76 -2.69 -3.57
C VAL A 354 3.46 -1.42 -3.06
N LEU A 355 3.29 -0.31 -3.76
CA LEU A 355 4.08 0.91 -3.58
C LEU A 355 4.01 1.52 -2.18
N TYR A 356 2.84 1.54 -1.54
CA TYR A 356 2.67 2.14 -0.21
C TYR A 356 3.53 1.48 0.87
N ARG A 357 3.93 0.21 0.71
CA ARG A 357 4.79 -0.46 1.71
C ARG A 357 6.14 0.23 1.86
N SER A 358 6.67 0.76 0.76
CA SER A 358 7.96 1.46 0.75
C SER A 358 7.95 2.82 1.46
N TYR A 359 6.79 3.37 1.77
CA TYR A 359 6.66 4.60 2.54
C TYR A 359 7.32 4.49 3.92
N LEU A 360 7.26 3.30 4.56
CA LEU A 360 7.84 3.05 5.89
C LEU A 360 9.38 3.10 5.92
N TRP A 361 10.04 2.74 4.83
CA TRP A 361 11.52 2.69 4.73
C TRP A 361 12.10 3.85 3.93
N ALA A 362 11.26 4.66 3.31
CA ALA A 362 11.67 5.88 2.63
C ALA A 362 12.47 6.87 3.51
N PRO A 363 12.29 6.98 4.85
CA PRO A 363 13.17 7.76 5.70
C PRO A 363 14.65 7.41 5.56
N GLY A 364 14.97 6.11 5.34
CA GLY A 364 16.35 5.69 5.05
C GLY A 364 16.86 6.22 3.72
N ILE A 365 16.03 6.23 2.68
CA ILE A 365 16.38 6.80 1.38
C ILE A 365 16.61 8.30 1.47
N ALA A 366 15.79 9.02 2.25
CA ALA A 366 16.00 10.44 2.51
C ALA A 366 17.35 10.71 3.19
N CYS A 367 17.83 9.83 4.07
CA CYS A 367 19.18 9.92 4.64
C CYS A 367 20.28 9.77 3.56
N VAL A 368 20.10 8.83 2.62
CA VAL A 368 21.04 8.65 1.48
C VAL A 368 21.05 9.90 0.61
N VAL A 369 19.88 10.46 0.29
CA VAL A 369 19.78 11.72 -0.48
C VAL A 369 20.49 12.87 0.23
N VAL A 370 20.24 13.07 1.53
CA VAL A 370 20.91 14.10 2.33
C VAL A 370 22.42 13.91 2.34
N SER A 371 22.90 12.67 2.44
CA SER A 371 24.33 12.36 2.34
C SER A 371 24.89 12.77 0.98
N ALA A 372 24.23 12.43 -0.12
CA ALA A 372 24.67 12.80 -1.48
C ALA A 372 24.72 14.33 -1.66
N LEU A 373 23.77 15.08 -1.11
CA LEU A 373 23.74 16.55 -1.15
C LEU A 373 24.95 17.19 -0.44
N THR A 374 25.69 16.46 0.40
CA THR A 374 26.92 16.98 1.02
C THR A 374 28.09 17.10 0.04
N LEU A 375 28.02 16.40 -1.10
CA LEU A 375 29.08 16.39 -2.13
C LEU A 375 29.00 17.62 -3.05
N ALA A 376 27.88 18.34 -3.04
CA ALA A 376 27.64 19.48 -3.91
C ALA A 376 27.83 20.83 -3.18
N SER A 377 28.19 21.88 -3.93
CA SER A 377 28.20 23.23 -3.43
C SER A 377 26.80 23.70 -3.04
N ARG A 378 26.68 24.68 -2.14
CA ARG A 378 25.37 25.21 -1.70
C ARG A 378 24.49 25.67 -2.87
N ARG A 379 25.09 26.32 -3.88
CA ARG A 379 24.36 26.73 -5.10
C ARG A 379 23.86 25.53 -5.88
N GLY A 380 24.70 24.51 -6.03
CA GLY A 380 24.35 23.25 -6.68
C GLY A 380 23.21 22.52 -5.93
N VAL A 381 23.26 22.48 -4.59
CA VAL A 381 22.19 21.88 -3.75
C VAL A 381 20.88 22.62 -3.94
N ILE A 382 20.88 23.96 -3.97
CA ILE A 382 19.65 24.74 -4.20
C ILE A 382 19.11 24.49 -5.61
N ALA A 383 19.96 24.56 -6.64
CA ALA A 383 19.53 24.32 -8.02
C ALA A 383 18.98 22.90 -8.22
N ALA A 384 19.68 21.87 -7.74
CA ALA A 384 19.24 20.50 -7.80
C ALA A 384 17.92 20.28 -7.02
N GLY A 385 17.80 20.91 -5.84
CA GLY A 385 16.60 20.83 -5.02
C GLY A 385 15.37 21.47 -5.68
N LEU A 386 15.54 22.61 -6.36
CA LEU A 386 14.46 23.26 -7.11
C LEU A 386 14.00 22.38 -8.30
N VAL A 387 14.95 21.89 -9.10
CA VAL A 387 14.63 21.05 -10.25
C VAL A 387 13.97 19.74 -9.78
N ALA A 388 14.58 19.03 -8.83
CA ALA A 388 14.02 17.79 -8.30
C ALA A 388 12.65 18.03 -7.65
N GLY A 389 12.49 19.11 -6.87
CA GLY A 389 11.22 19.45 -6.25
C GLY A 389 10.08 19.69 -7.26
N LEU A 390 10.37 20.38 -8.37
CA LEU A 390 9.40 20.59 -9.46
C LEU A 390 9.04 19.28 -10.16
N LEU A 391 10.03 18.43 -10.47
CA LEU A 391 9.80 17.12 -11.12
C LEU A 391 9.00 16.18 -10.20
N LEU A 392 9.36 16.11 -8.92
CA LEU A 392 8.63 15.32 -7.93
C LEU A 392 7.20 15.79 -7.76
N ALA A 393 6.99 17.12 -7.62
CA ALA A 393 5.65 17.70 -7.49
C ALA A 393 4.79 17.44 -8.73
N TYR A 394 5.36 17.55 -9.94
CA TYR A 394 4.67 17.21 -11.19
C TYR A 394 4.25 15.74 -11.23
N ALA A 395 5.18 14.83 -10.94
CA ALA A 395 4.89 13.40 -10.93
C ALA A 395 3.88 13.01 -9.81
N ALA A 396 3.98 13.64 -8.64
CA ALA A 396 3.01 13.41 -7.55
C ALA A 396 1.63 13.99 -7.88
N HIS A 397 1.56 15.15 -8.54
CA HIS A 397 0.30 15.72 -9.03
C HIS A 397 -0.40 14.77 -10.00
N ASP A 398 0.35 14.18 -10.93
CA ASP A 398 -0.17 13.16 -11.87
C ASP A 398 -0.75 11.96 -11.11
N ARG A 399 -0.04 11.44 -10.11
CA ARG A 399 -0.55 10.34 -9.27
C ARG A 399 -1.78 10.75 -8.45
N LEU A 400 -1.82 11.94 -7.86
CA LEU A 400 -3.00 12.46 -7.15
C LEU A 400 -4.22 12.61 -8.07
N LYS A 401 -4.00 13.02 -9.32
CA LYS A 401 -5.03 13.06 -10.36
C LYS A 401 -5.54 11.65 -10.68
N THR A 402 -4.67 10.64 -10.73
CA THR A 402 -5.08 9.25 -10.93
C THR A 402 -6.05 8.78 -9.82
N PHE A 403 -5.86 9.23 -8.58
CA PHE A 403 -6.76 8.95 -7.45
C PHE A 403 -8.06 9.78 -7.46
N SER A 404 -8.26 10.70 -8.42
CA SER A 404 -9.48 11.52 -8.46
C SER A 404 -10.71 10.79 -8.99
N SER A 405 -10.53 9.62 -9.59
CA SER A 405 -11.62 8.76 -10.07
C SER A 405 -11.22 7.29 -10.00
N PRO A 406 -12.11 6.40 -9.53
CA PRO A 406 -11.89 4.95 -9.62
C PRO A 406 -11.64 4.48 -11.05
N LEU A 407 -12.31 5.09 -12.02
CA LEU A 407 -12.10 4.77 -13.43
C LEU A 407 -10.67 5.11 -13.88
N LEU A 408 -10.18 6.33 -13.60
CA LEU A 408 -8.80 6.72 -13.94
C LEU A 408 -7.76 5.81 -13.27
N LEU A 409 -8.05 5.36 -12.04
CA LEU A 409 -7.17 4.47 -11.29
C LEU A 409 -7.00 3.11 -11.99
N TRP A 410 -8.10 2.56 -12.50
CA TRP A 410 -8.08 1.28 -13.21
C TRP A 410 -7.63 1.41 -14.66
N GLU A 411 -7.90 2.54 -15.33
CA GLU A 411 -7.32 2.84 -16.66
C GLU A 411 -5.79 2.91 -16.57
N ASP A 412 -5.25 3.61 -15.56
CA ASP A 412 -3.82 3.67 -15.28
C ASP A 412 -3.22 2.28 -15.02
N ALA A 413 -3.89 1.45 -14.22
CA ALA A 413 -3.44 0.09 -13.94
C ALA A 413 -3.43 -0.79 -15.20
N ALA A 414 -4.48 -0.73 -16.00
CA ALA A 414 -4.63 -1.53 -17.21
C ALA A 414 -3.67 -1.11 -18.34
N ALA A 415 -3.34 0.19 -18.43
CA ALA A 415 -2.35 0.71 -19.35
C ALA A 415 -0.92 0.22 -19.06
N LYS A 416 -0.64 -0.18 -17.81
CA LYS A 416 0.65 -0.68 -17.34
C LYS A 416 0.70 -2.21 -17.22
N LEU A 417 -0.40 -2.88 -17.53
CA LEU A 417 -0.44 -4.34 -17.57
C LEU A 417 0.37 -4.84 -18.78
N PRO A 418 1.28 -5.80 -18.59
CA PRO A 418 2.01 -6.41 -19.70
C PRO A 418 1.08 -6.95 -20.77
N GLU A 419 1.53 -6.94 -22.03
CA GLU A 419 0.77 -7.53 -23.13
C GLU A 419 0.66 -9.05 -23.01
N THR A 420 1.73 -9.68 -22.51
CA THR A 420 1.74 -11.10 -22.16
C THR A 420 0.96 -11.35 -20.90
N PRO A 421 0.11 -12.40 -20.85
CA PRO A 421 -0.61 -12.74 -19.63
C PRO A 421 0.31 -12.96 -18.43
N VAL A 422 0.03 -12.27 -17.33
CA VAL A 422 0.74 -12.43 -16.05
C VAL A 422 -0.23 -12.91 -14.98
N PRO A 423 0.23 -13.61 -13.94
CA PRO A 423 -0.64 -14.09 -12.88
C PRO A 423 -1.51 -12.97 -12.31
N LEU A 424 -2.81 -13.24 -12.21
CA LEU A 424 -3.84 -12.29 -11.74
C LEU A 424 -4.00 -10.99 -12.56
N GLY A 425 -3.43 -10.86 -13.75
CA GLY A 425 -3.66 -9.69 -14.60
C GLY A 425 -5.14 -9.50 -14.98
N TRP A 426 -5.92 -10.58 -14.97
CA TRP A 426 -7.37 -10.53 -15.13
C TRP A 426 -8.05 -9.62 -14.09
N ARG A 427 -7.51 -9.51 -12.87
CA ARG A 427 -8.06 -8.66 -11.79
C ARG A 427 -8.08 -7.19 -12.21
N THR A 428 -7.03 -6.74 -12.87
CA THR A 428 -6.94 -5.37 -13.39
C THR A 428 -7.98 -5.14 -14.50
N LEU A 429 -8.11 -6.09 -15.44
CA LEU A 429 -9.08 -6.00 -16.54
C LEU A 429 -10.53 -6.10 -16.02
N TYR A 430 -10.79 -7.00 -15.06
CA TYR A 430 -12.08 -7.10 -14.38
C TYR A 430 -12.45 -5.79 -13.66
N GLY A 431 -11.52 -5.21 -12.93
CA GLY A 431 -11.68 -3.93 -12.24
C GLY A 431 -12.03 -2.80 -13.20
N LEU A 432 -11.28 -2.67 -14.30
CA LEU A 432 -11.52 -1.67 -15.33
C LEU A 432 -12.87 -1.87 -16.02
N GLY A 433 -13.21 -3.11 -16.41
CA GLY A 433 -14.49 -3.43 -17.04
C GLY A 433 -15.68 -3.03 -16.15
N ARG A 434 -15.59 -3.29 -14.87
CA ARG A 434 -16.58 -2.90 -13.87
C ARG A 434 -16.71 -1.37 -13.72
N GLU A 435 -15.59 -0.64 -13.66
CA GLU A 435 -15.64 0.82 -13.56
C GLU A 435 -16.16 1.49 -14.84
N TYR A 436 -15.84 0.95 -16.02
CA TYR A 436 -16.48 1.41 -17.27
C TYR A 436 -18.00 1.20 -17.24
N LEU A 437 -18.45 0.07 -16.69
CA LEU A 437 -19.86 -0.22 -16.57
C LEU A 437 -20.56 0.78 -15.62
N TYR A 438 -19.97 1.06 -14.46
CA TYR A 438 -20.51 2.05 -13.50
C TYR A 438 -20.47 3.48 -14.05
N ALA A 439 -19.50 3.80 -14.87
CA ALA A 439 -19.37 5.11 -15.52
C ALA A 439 -20.27 5.29 -16.76
N GLY A 440 -21.05 4.26 -17.15
CA GLY A 440 -21.95 4.33 -18.29
C GLY A 440 -21.26 4.19 -19.65
N PHE A 441 -20.11 3.51 -19.72
CA PHE A 441 -19.37 3.22 -20.97
C PHE A 441 -19.40 1.72 -21.32
N PRO A 442 -20.57 1.11 -21.58
CA PRO A 442 -20.67 -0.34 -21.82
C PRO A 442 -19.87 -0.83 -23.03
N GLY A 443 -19.76 -0.01 -24.10
CA GLY A 443 -18.94 -0.36 -25.24
C GLY A 443 -17.45 -0.54 -24.91
N LYS A 444 -16.90 0.32 -24.02
CA LYS A 444 -15.52 0.16 -23.52
C LYS A 444 -15.41 -1.06 -22.61
N ALA A 445 -16.42 -1.30 -21.77
CA ALA A 445 -16.47 -2.48 -20.90
C ALA A 445 -16.48 -3.79 -21.71
N ILE A 446 -17.16 -3.81 -22.87
CA ILE A 446 -17.12 -4.91 -23.83
C ILE A 446 -15.67 -5.21 -24.24
N GLY A 447 -14.95 -4.24 -24.80
CA GLY A 447 -13.58 -4.45 -25.29
C GLY A 447 -12.61 -4.93 -24.19
N VAL A 448 -12.73 -4.39 -22.97
CA VAL A 448 -11.87 -4.81 -21.85
C VAL A 448 -12.19 -6.24 -21.39
N THR A 449 -13.49 -6.62 -21.34
CA THR A 449 -13.89 -7.98 -20.95
C THR A 449 -13.56 -9.01 -22.03
N GLU A 450 -13.57 -8.62 -23.33
CA GLU A 450 -13.05 -9.44 -24.43
C GLU A 450 -11.55 -9.72 -24.26
N ARG A 451 -10.77 -8.66 -24.01
CA ARG A 451 -9.34 -8.80 -23.71
C ARG A 451 -9.12 -9.73 -22.50
N CYS A 452 -9.95 -9.59 -21.45
CA CYS A 452 -9.89 -10.44 -20.26
C CYS A 452 -10.09 -11.92 -20.63
N ILE A 453 -11.13 -12.25 -21.37
CA ILE A 453 -11.44 -13.63 -21.80
C ILE A 453 -10.34 -14.17 -22.72
N ALA A 454 -9.84 -13.36 -23.64
CA ALA A 454 -8.79 -13.79 -24.58
C ALA A 454 -7.47 -14.09 -23.88
N GLN A 455 -7.07 -13.28 -22.89
CA GLN A 455 -5.83 -13.46 -22.16
C GLN A 455 -5.94 -14.49 -21.01
N TYR A 456 -7.15 -14.63 -20.43
CA TYR A 456 -7.40 -15.49 -19.25
C TYR A 456 -8.65 -16.38 -19.46
N PRO A 457 -8.63 -17.31 -20.42
CA PRO A 457 -9.82 -18.09 -20.82
C PRO A 457 -10.35 -19.05 -19.75
N GLN A 458 -9.52 -19.39 -18.74
CA GLN A 458 -9.92 -20.24 -17.62
C GLN A 458 -10.41 -19.45 -16.40
N THR A 459 -10.55 -18.12 -16.52
CA THR A 459 -10.89 -17.26 -15.38
C THR A 459 -12.38 -16.89 -15.39
N PRO A 460 -13.18 -17.42 -14.44
CA PRO A 460 -14.62 -17.19 -14.40
C PRO A 460 -15.01 -15.73 -14.23
N GLN A 461 -14.17 -14.92 -13.55
CA GLN A 461 -14.41 -13.50 -13.34
C GLN A 461 -14.49 -12.70 -14.65
N CYS A 462 -13.75 -13.11 -15.70
CA CYS A 462 -13.82 -12.47 -17.01
C CYS A 462 -15.18 -12.69 -17.67
N TYR A 463 -15.71 -13.92 -17.62
CA TYR A 463 -17.03 -14.25 -18.14
C TYR A 463 -18.15 -13.60 -17.33
N TYR A 464 -18.04 -13.59 -15.99
CA TYR A 464 -18.97 -12.89 -15.11
C TYR A 464 -19.05 -11.40 -15.44
N ALA A 465 -17.90 -10.73 -15.60
CA ALA A 465 -17.86 -9.32 -15.97
C ALA A 465 -18.58 -9.08 -17.31
N ARG A 466 -18.33 -9.94 -18.30
CA ARG A 466 -18.99 -9.85 -19.60
C ARG A 466 -20.51 -10.06 -19.50
N GLY A 467 -20.94 -11.04 -18.71
CA GLY A 467 -22.34 -11.28 -18.41
C GLY A 467 -23.01 -10.05 -17.76
N ALA A 468 -22.33 -9.40 -16.81
CA ALA A 468 -22.82 -8.17 -16.17
C ALA A 468 -22.95 -6.99 -17.17
N VAL A 469 -22.03 -6.86 -18.14
CA VAL A 469 -22.13 -5.87 -19.22
C VAL A 469 -23.36 -6.10 -20.06
N HIS A 470 -23.62 -7.33 -20.50
CA HIS A 470 -24.80 -7.66 -21.31
C HIS A 470 -26.12 -7.49 -20.54
N LEU A 471 -26.13 -7.75 -19.22
CA LEU A 471 -27.30 -7.43 -18.37
C LEU A 471 -27.64 -5.94 -18.42
N GLN A 472 -26.64 -5.07 -18.30
CA GLN A 472 -26.87 -3.62 -18.34
C GLN A 472 -27.29 -3.13 -19.72
N LEU A 473 -26.82 -3.78 -20.80
CA LEU A 473 -27.24 -3.52 -22.18
C LEU A 473 -28.60 -4.13 -22.52
N ARG A 474 -29.23 -4.84 -21.58
CA ARG A 474 -30.49 -5.59 -21.77
C ARG A 474 -30.40 -6.69 -22.85
N GLU A 475 -29.20 -7.16 -23.12
CA GLU A 475 -28.93 -8.27 -24.01
C GLU A 475 -28.97 -9.60 -23.23
N PHE A 476 -30.15 -9.91 -22.67
CA PHE A 476 -30.35 -10.96 -21.68
C PHE A 476 -29.93 -12.35 -22.16
N GLY A 477 -30.09 -12.65 -23.45
CA GLY A 477 -29.64 -13.91 -24.05
C GLY A 477 -28.11 -14.06 -24.00
N HIS A 478 -27.39 -12.99 -24.33
CA HIS A 478 -25.92 -12.98 -24.22
C HIS A 478 -25.47 -13.03 -22.75
N ALA A 479 -26.13 -12.26 -21.87
CA ALA A 479 -25.86 -12.28 -20.45
C ALA A 479 -25.99 -13.70 -19.85
N ARG A 480 -27.11 -14.40 -20.17
CA ARG A 480 -27.33 -15.79 -19.77
C ARG A 480 -26.18 -16.70 -20.17
N ASN A 481 -25.74 -16.62 -21.43
CA ASN A 481 -24.69 -17.50 -21.94
C ASN A 481 -23.37 -17.30 -21.21
N PHE A 482 -22.94 -16.06 -20.98
CA PHE A 482 -21.73 -15.76 -20.22
C PHE A 482 -21.83 -16.12 -18.73
N LEU A 483 -22.99 -15.95 -18.12
CA LEU A 483 -23.23 -16.36 -16.72
C LEU A 483 -23.23 -17.90 -16.59
N LEU A 484 -23.80 -18.63 -17.53
CA LEU A 484 -23.70 -20.08 -17.56
C LEU A 484 -22.25 -20.53 -17.72
N ARG A 485 -21.49 -19.88 -18.61
CA ARG A 485 -20.04 -20.18 -18.75
C ARG A 485 -19.28 -19.89 -17.44
N THR A 486 -19.66 -18.87 -16.68
CA THR A 486 -19.09 -18.63 -15.35
C THR A 486 -19.36 -19.79 -14.39
N LEU A 487 -20.60 -20.32 -14.42
CA LEU A 487 -21.02 -21.44 -13.55
C LEU A 487 -20.36 -22.78 -13.90
N GLU A 488 -19.89 -22.96 -15.13
CA GLU A 488 -19.08 -24.14 -15.49
C GLU A 488 -17.76 -24.19 -14.67
N PHE A 489 -17.16 -23.04 -14.36
CA PHE A 489 -15.96 -22.94 -13.54
C PHE A 489 -16.27 -22.79 -12.04
N GLN A 490 -17.37 -22.13 -11.69
CA GLN A 490 -17.74 -21.83 -10.30
C GLN A 490 -19.24 -22.16 -10.04
N PRO A 491 -19.61 -23.44 -9.99
CA PRO A 491 -21.02 -23.85 -9.86
C PRO A 491 -21.66 -23.43 -8.52
N ALA A 492 -20.86 -23.18 -7.49
CA ALA A 492 -21.34 -22.77 -6.16
C ALA A 492 -21.33 -21.25 -5.92
N SER A 493 -21.44 -20.44 -6.99
CA SER A 493 -21.46 -18.97 -6.85
C SER A 493 -22.90 -18.43 -6.74
N GLY A 494 -23.35 -18.09 -5.53
CA GLY A 494 -24.69 -17.55 -5.30
C GLY A 494 -24.96 -16.23 -6.05
N ILE A 495 -23.98 -15.34 -6.16
CA ILE A 495 -24.12 -14.09 -6.90
C ILE A 495 -24.31 -14.33 -8.42
N VAL A 496 -23.65 -15.35 -8.97
CA VAL A 496 -23.80 -15.69 -10.41
C VAL A 496 -25.17 -16.29 -10.67
N HIS A 497 -25.65 -17.18 -9.80
CA HIS A 497 -27.02 -17.70 -9.87
C HIS A 497 -28.08 -16.59 -9.75
N HIS A 498 -27.90 -15.62 -8.87
CA HIS A 498 -28.78 -14.46 -8.78
C HIS A 498 -28.81 -13.66 -10.10
N ARG A 499 -27.65 -13.35 -10.68
CA ARG A 499 -27.56 -12.63 -11.97
C ARG A 499 -28.16 -13.43 -13.14
N LEU A 500 -27.98 -14.75 -13.12
CA LEU A 500 -28.61 -15.65 -14.09
C LEU A 500 -30.13 -15.64 -13.94
N GLY A 501 -30.64 -15.70 -12.71
CA GLY A 501 -32.06 -15.57 -12.42
C GLY A 501 -32.65 -14.28 -12.99
N LEU A 502 -31.94 -13.15 -12.82
CA LEU A 502 -32.33 -11.87 -13.36
C LEU A 502 -32.40 -11.88 -14.91
N ALA A 503 -31.38 -12.44 -15.57
CA ALA A 503 -31.37 -12.56 -17.03
C ALA A 503 -32.54 -13.41 -17.54
N LEU A 504 -32.81 -14.55 -16.88
CA LEU A 504 -33.88 -15.46 -17.23
C LEU A 504 -35.26 -14.85 -17.02
N GLU A 505 -35.45 -14.11 -15.93
CA GLU A 505 -36.68 -13.40 -15.64
C GLU A 505 -36.98 -12.33 -16.70
N CYS A 506 -35.96 -11.56 -17.10
CA CYS A 506 -36.11 -10.58 -18.18
C CYS A 506 -36.38 -11.20 -19.57
N MET A 507 -36.13 -12.51 -19.71
CA MET A 507 -36.48 -13.32 -20.90
C MET A 507 -37.83 -14.02 -20.78
N ASP A 508 -38.63 -13.69 -19.76
CA ASP A 508 -39.92 -14.34 -19.42
C ASP A 508 -39.80 -15.86 -19.08
N ARG A 509 -38.58 -16.35 -18.75
CA ARG A 509 -38.30 -17.74 -18.35
C ARG A 509 -38.46 -17.89 -16.83
N VAL A 510 -39.68 -17.65 -16.35
CA VAL A 510 -39.96 -17.46 -14.90
C VAL A 510 -39.60 -18.69 -14.05
N ASP A 511 -39.88 -19.92 -14.50
CA ASP A 511 -39.60 -21.12 -13.71
C ASP A 511 -38.07 -21.36 -13.55
N GLU A 512 -37.28 -21.10 -14.60
CA GLU A 512 -35.85 -21.19 -14.52
C GLU A 512 -35.22 -20.05 -13.70
N ALA A 513 -35.84 -18.86 -13.75
CA ALA A 513 -35.44 -17.74 -12.89
C ALA A 513 -35.64 -18.09 -11.41
N LYS A 514 -36.84 -18.66 -11.04
CA LYS A 514 -37.11 -19.14 -9.68
C LYS A 514 -36.06 -20.17 -9.23
N ALA A 515 -35.76 -21.16 -10.09
CA ALA A 515 -34.77 -22.18 -9.76
C ALA A 515 -33.39 -21.55 -9.51
N SER A 516 -32.99 -20.57 -10.34
CA SER A 516 -31.70 -19.87 -10.19
C SER A 516 -31.66 -18.99 -8.92
N TYR A 517 -32.73 -18.26 -8.61
CA TYR A 517 -32.81 -17.48 -7.37
C TYR A 517 -32.80 -18.37 -6.12
N ARG A 518 -33.54 -19.49 -6.15
CA ARG A 518 -33.52 -20.47 -5.07
C ARG A 518 -32.14 -21.03 -4.83
N LYS A 519 -31.41 -21.35 -5.91
CA LYS A 519 -30.02 -21.82 -5.81
C LYS A 519 -29.10 -20.74 -5.23
N ALA A 520 -29.29 -19.47 -5.60
CA ALA A 520 -28.55 -18.35 -5.02
C ALA A 520 -28.75 -18.25 -3.49
N VAL A 521 -30.01 -18.35 -3.02
CA VAL A 521 -30.34 -18.33 -1.58
C VAL A 521 -29.75 -19.53 -0.85
N GLU A 522 -29.85 -20.76 -1.41
CA GLU A 522 -29.23 -21.97 -0.86
C GLU A 522 -27.71 -21.82 -0.68
N LEU A 523 -27.06 -21.11 -1.61
CA LEU A 523 -25.63 -20.78 -1.55
C LEU A 523 -25.29 -19.57 -0.66
N GLY A 524 -26.27 -19.09 0.11
CA GLY A 524 -26.08 -18.01 1.09
C GLY A 524 -26.19 -16.59 0.54
N TYR A 525 -26.54 -16.40 -0.75
CA TYR A 525 -26.73 -15.07 -1.32
C TYR A 525 -28.12 -14.51 -1.03
N GLN A 526 -28.25 -13.83 0.10
CA GLN A 526 -29.54 -13.29 0.59
C GLN A 526 -30.16 -12.22 -0.34
N GLY A 527 -29.35 -11.57 -1.20
CA GLY A 527 -29.86 -10.60 -2.17
C GLY A 527 -30.85 -11.17 -3.18
N ALA A 528 -30.95 -12.50 -3.34
CA ALA A 528 -31.91 -13.14 -4.22
C ALA A 528 -33.27 -13.46 -3.53
N LEU A 529 -33.39 -13.26 -2.21
CA LEU A 529 -34.57 -13.66 -1.45
C LEU A 529 -35.81 -12.84 -1.82
N LEU A 530 -35.63 -11.55 -2.02
CA LEU A 530 -36.75 -10.64 -2.38
C LEU A 530 -37.29 -10.97 -3.77
N GLU A 531 -36.43 -11.22 -4.75
CA GLU A 531 -36.84 -11.61 -6.10
C GLU A 531 -37.54 -12.96 -6.11
N LEU A 532 -37.04 -13.92 -5.34
CA LEU A 532 -37.66 -15.22 -5.20
C LEU A 532 -39.07 -15.11 -4.57
N GLN A 533 -39.20 -14.39 -3.45
CA GLN A 533 -40.49 -14.14 -2.80
C GLN A 533 -41.47 -13.43 -3.72
N ARG A 534 -41.01 -12.44 -4.49
CA ARG A 534 -41.84 -11.73 -5.47
C ARG A 534 -42.38 -12.67 -6.55
N LEU A 535 -41.56 -13.57 -7.08
CA LEU A 535 -41.97 -14.52 -8.11
C LEU A 535 -42.84 -15.67 -7.56
N GLU A 536 -42.76 -15.98 -6.27
CA GLU A 536 -43.59 -17.00 -5.59
C GLU A 536 -44.92 -16.44 -5.09
N SER A 537 -45.05 -15.10 -4.99
CA SER A 537 -46.32 -14.46 -4.58
C SER A 537 -47.43 -14.65 -5.62
N PRO A 538 -48.69 -14.81 -5.22
CA PRO A 538 -49.83 -14.92 -6.14
C PRO A 538 -49.91 -13.69 -7.05
N ARG A 539 -50.17 -13.92 -8.36
CA ARG A 539 -50.34 -12.82 -9.32
C ARG A 539 -51.46 -11.88 -8.85
N GLY A 540 -51.20 -10.56 -8.88
CA GLY A 540 -52.14 -9.53 -8.46
C GLY A 540 -52.05 -9.07 -7.00
N THR A 541 -51.12 -9.63 -6.19
CA THR A 541 -50.86 -9.17 -4.81
C THR A 541 -49.81 -8.07 -4.73
N LEU A 542 -49.10 -7.81 -5.83
CA LEU A 542 -48.06 -6.78 -5.90
C LEU A 542 -48.63 -5.47 -6.48
N PRO A 543 -48.11 -4.30 -6.05
CA PRO A 543 -48.47 -3.02 -6.65
C PRO A 543 -48.17 -3.00 -8.15
N PRO A 544 -49.01 -2.30 -8.96
CA PRO A 544 -48.72 -2.12 -10.38
C PRO A 544 -47.35 -1.53 -10.61
N GLY A 545 -46.51 -2.23 -11.38
CA GLY A 545 -45.12 -1.83 -11.65
C GLY A 545 -44.06 -2.56 -10.83
N GLU A 546 -44.38 -3.34 -9.79
CA GLU A 546 -43.44 -4.19 -9.05
C GLU A 546 -43.36 -5.64 -9.56
N GLU A 547 -44.18 -5.96 -10.57
CA GLU A 547 -44.20 -7.31 -11.17
C GLU A 547 -42.94 -7.72 -11.89
N ARG A 548 -42.10 -6.76 -12.30
CA ARG A 548 -40.81 -7.01 -12.97
C ARG A 548 -39.67 -6.26 -12.27
N PRO A 549 -38.47 -6.83 -12.21
CA PRO A 549 -37.31 -6.13 -11.65
C PRO A 549 -37.00 -4.86 -12.47
N PRO A 550 -36.46 -3.81 -11.82
CA PRO A 550 -36.09 -2.56 -12.52
C PRO A 550 -35.20 -2.76 -13.73
N ALA A 551 -34.35 -3.79 -13.71
CA ALA A 551 -33.46 -4.13 -14.82
C ALA A 551 -34.20 -4.63 -16.07
N CYS A 552 -35.44 -5.12 -15.96
CA CYS A 552 -36.23 -5.62 -17.08
C CYS A 552 -37.22 -4.56 -17.62
N ARG A 553 -37.34 -3.40 -16.95
CA ARG A 553 -38.20 -2.26 -17.35
C ARG A 553 -37.50 -1.24 -18.27
#